data_0f4875b1052cc042d73790403bb32a0b
#
_entry.id   0f4875b1052cc042d73790403bb32a0b
#
_cell.length_a   1.000
_cell.length_b   1.000
_cell.length_c   1.000
_cell.angle_alpha   90.00
_cell.angle_beta   90.00
_cell.angle_gamma   90.00
#
_symmetry.space_group_name_H-M   'P 1'
#
loop_
_entity.id
_entity.type
_entity.pdbx_description
1 polymer ?
#
loop_
_entity_poly.entity_id
_entity_poly.type
_entity_poly.pdbx_seq_one_letter_code
_entity_poly.pdbx_strand_id
1 'polypeptide(L)'
;RQLKRSAGVWGLWGLAVAAVISGDFSGWNFGIGFAGFEGMLIAFVVLVLMYYGLTFSIGEMAAAMPHTGGAYSFARSAMGPWGGLATGLAETIEYVATTAVVVYFSGQYADSALELLTGVSLPPFVWWLILYAVFIALNAAGANISFAFAIVVSVISIGIIVVFGVMALASGVFDWGSLWNIAPDPGQSEFLPFGVGSILLALPFAMWFFLGIEELPLAAEESHNPARDIPRAGLWARGTLIITGLIVLFLNTGVLGAEETGGSLEPLLDGFRAMVGDQAAALLSLLALCLLYTSDAADDSL
;
A
#
# COMPACT_ATOMS: atom_id res chain seq x y z
N ARG A 1 9.33 -29.85 -9.81
CA ARG A 1 9.48 -29.78 -8.32
C ARG A 1 8.18 -29.23 -7.80
N GLN A 2 7.48 -29.96 -6.95
CA GLN A 2 6.32 -29.40 -6.25
C GLN A 2 6.84 -28.48 -5.16
N LEU A 3 6.24 -27.28 -5.04
CA LEU A 3 6.51 -26.34 -3.96
C LEU A 3 6.08 -26.99 -2.62
N LYS A 4 6.82 -26.68 -1.56
CA LYS A 4 6.52 -27.24 -0.25
C LYS A 4 5.34 -26.48 0.36
N ARG A 5 4.23 -27.14 0.61
CA ARG A 5 3.07 -26.55 1.29
C ARG A 5 3.44 -26.18 2.72
N SER A 6 3.63 -24.90 2.97
CA SER A 6 4.09 -24.38 4.27
C SER A 6 3.20 -23.25 4.82
N ALA A 7 2.32 -22.67 3.99
CA ALA A 7 1.51 -21.52 4.35
C ALA A 7 0.12 -21.94 4.87
N GLY A 8 -0.20 -21.49 6.07
CA GLY A 8 -1.57 -21.45 6.60
C GLY A 8 -2.17 -20.04 6.43
N VAL A 9 -3.39 -19.82 6.95
CA VAL A 9 -4.13 -18.54 6.87
C VAL A 9 -3.27 -17.35 7.31
N TRP A 10 -2.51 -17.46 8.40
CA TRP A 10 -1.69 -16.35 8.91
C TRP A 10 -0.44 -16.07 8.07
N GLY A 11 0.15 -17.09 7.44
CA GLY A 11 1.24 -16.91 6.49
C GLY A 11 0.77 -16.15 5.25
N LEU A 12 -0.39 -16.55 4.69
CA LEU A 12 -1.02 -15.90 3.55
C LEU A 12 -1.52 -14.49 3.90
N TRP A 13 -2.05 -14.28 5.11
CA TRP A 13 -2.39 -12.95 5.61
C TRP A 13 -1.17 -12.02 5.66
N GLY A 14 -0.06 -12.52 6.22
CA GLY A 14 1.18 -11.76 6.29
C GLY A 14 1.72 -11.40 4.91
N LEU A 15 1.68 -12.33 3.96
CA LEU A 15 2.07 -12.07 2.59
C LEU A 15 1.20 -10.99 1.94
N ALA A 16 -0.14 -11.12 2.03
CA ALA A 16 -1.07 -10.16 1.46
C ALA A 16 -0.95 -8.76 2.07
N VAL A 17 -0.74 -8.66 3.40
CA VAL A 17 -0.54 -7.36 4.05
C VAL A 17 0.83 -6.79 3.69
N ALA A 18 1.90 -7.60 3.65
CA ALA A 18 3.24 -7.13 3.29
C ALA A 18 3.28 -6.54 1.87
N ALA A 19 2.58 -7.16 0.91
CA ALA A 19 2.51 -6.67 -0.46
C ALA A 19 1.82 -5.30 -0.57
N VAL A 20 0.80 -5.04 0.23
CA VAL A 20 -0.08 -3.88 0.07
C VAL A 20 0.26 -2.72 1.00
N ILE A 21 0.75 -2.99 2.23
CA ILE A 21 0.81 -1.99 3.32
C ILE A 21 1.74 -0.80 3.02
N SER A 22 2.64 -0.92 2.05
CA SER A 22 3.45 0.19 1.56
C SER A 22 2.60 1.34 1.03
N GLY A 23 1.43 1.03 0.49
CA GLY A 23 0.45 2.01 0.03
C GLY A 23 -0.09 2.94 1.13
N ASP A 24 -0.09 2.53 2.39
CA ASP A 24 -0.48 3.37 3.52
C ASP A 24 0.57 4.45 3.86
N PHE A 25 1.81 4.31 3.38
CA PHE A 25 2.89 5.25 3.67
C PHE A 25 2.93 6.43 2.70
N SER A 26 2.59 6.22 1.42
CA SER A 26 2.59 7.27 0.39
C SER A 26 1.71 6.89 -0.80
N GLY A 27 1.34 7.87 -1.58
CA GLY A 27 0.62 7.69 -2.85
C GLY A 27 -0.89 7.92 -2.72
N TRP A 28 -1.52 7.40 -1.68
CA TRP A 28 -2.95 7.59 -1.42
C TRP A 28 -3.34 9.07 -1.24
N ASN A 29 -2.47 9.82 -0.60
CA ASN A 29 -2.70 11.20 -0.16
C ASN A 29 -2.92 12.19 -1.32
N PHE A 30 -2.38 11.94 -2.50
CA PHE A 30 -2.63 12.78 -3.66
C PHE A 30 -4.11 12.82 -4.05
N GLY A 31 -4.89 11.76 -3.73
CA GLY A 31 -6.32 11.76 -3.91
C GLY A 31 -7.03 12.89 -3.15
N ILE A 32 -6.49 13.31 -2.00
CA ILE A 32 -6.99 14.48 -1.25
C ILE A 32 -6.74 15.76 -2.04
N GLY A 33 -5.58 15.91 -2.65
CA GLY A 33 -5.28 17.07 -3.50
C GLY A 33 -6.21 17.21 -4.70
N PHE A 34 -6.76 16.11 -5.21
CA PHE A 34 -7.70 16.11 -6.33
C PHE A 34 -9.17 16.24 -5.92
N ALA A 35 -9.57 15.74 -4.75
CA ALA A 35 -10.99 15.60 -4.42
C ALA A 35 -11.37 16.17 -3.04
N GLY A 36 -10.42 16.67 -2.28
CA GLY A 36 -10.61 16.98 -0.88
C GLY A 36 -10.65 15.74 -0.01
N PHE A 37 -10.69 15.91 1.30
CA PHE A 37 -10.74 14.80 2.24
C PHE A 37 -11.97 13.91 2.04
N GLU A 38 -13.15 14.51 1.93
CA GLU A 38 -14.42 13.75 1.77
C GLU A 38 -14.51 13.06 0.42
N GLY A 39 -14.03 13.71 -0.65
CA GLY A 39 -13.96 13.07 -1.96
C GLY A 39 -13.07 11.84 -1.94
N MET A 40 -11.92 11.93 -1.25
CA MET A 40 -11.02 10.78 -1.03
C MET A 40 -11.64 9.73 -0.11
N LEU A 41 -12.36 10.11 0.94
CA LEU A 41 -13.06 9.18 1.82
C LEU A 41 -14.16 8.43 1.07
N ILE A 42 -14.93 9.11 0.21
CA ILE A 42 -15.94 8.46 -0.63
C ILE A 42 -15.27 7.48 -1.60
N ALA A 43 -14.17 7.89 -2.25
CA ALA A 43 -13.40 7.01 -3.12
C ALA A 43 -12.89 5.78 -2.35
N PHE A 44 -12.35 5.96 -1.16
CA PHE A 44 -11.92 4.86 -0.27
C PHE A 44 -13.07 3.87 0.00
N VAL A 45 -14.26 4.34 0.37
CA VAL A 45 -15.41 3.47 0.63
C VAL A 45 -15.83 2.71 -0.63
N VAL A 46 -15.83 3.37 -1.80
CA VAL A 46 -16.14 2.72 -3.09
C VAL A 46 -15.13 1.61 -3.37
N LEU A 47 -13.84 1.87 -3.15
CA LEU A 47 -12.79 0.86 -3.35
C LEU A 47 -12.87 -0.27 -2.32
N VAL A 48 -13.21 0.00 -1.07
CA VAL A 48 -13.49 -1.06 -0.07
C VAL A 48 -14.56 -2.02 -0.60
N LEU A 49 -15.68 -1.50 -1.11
CA LEU A 49 -16.76 -2.33 -1.65
C LEU A 49 -16.32 -3.11 -2.90
N MET A 50 -15.59 -2.46 -3.81
CA MET A 50 -15.04 -3.10 -5.01
C MET A 50 -14.11 -4.25 -4.65
N TYR A 51 -13.16 -4.02 -3.76
CA TYR A 51 -12.18 -5.02 -3.35
C TYR A 51 -12.79 -6.14 -2.50
N TYR A 52 -13.89 -5.91 -1.78
CA TYR A 52 -14.66 -7.01 -1.18
C TYR A 52 -15.23 -7.93 -2.25
N GLY A 53 -15.86 -7.37 -3.30
CA GLY A 53 -16.34 -8.14 -4.44
C GLY A 53 -15.21 -8.93 -5.12
N LEU A 54 -14.08 -8.27 -5.38
CA LEU A 54 -12.90 -8.87 -5.99
C LEU A 54 -12.37 -10.06 -5.17
N THR A 55 -12.22 -9.90 -3.85
CA THR A 55 -11.67 -10.99 -3.00
C THR A 55 -12.60 -12.19 -2.93
N PHE A 56 -13.91 -11.99 -2.88
CA PHE A 56 -14.84 -13.12 -2.93
C PHE A 56 -14.75 -13.84 -4.28
N SER A 57 -14.71 -13.11 -5.39
CA SER A 57 -14.57 -13.69 -6.72
C SER A 57 -13.25 -14.44 -6.89
N ILE A 58 -12.13 -13.85 -6.47
CA ILE A 58 -10.82 -14.49 -6.49
C ILE A 58 -10.79 -15.73 -5.58
N GLY A 59 -11.40 -15.64 -4.39
CA GLY A 59 -11.48 -16.78 -3.47
C GLY A 59 -12.22 -17.98 -4.07
N GLU A 60 -13.32 -17.74 -4.78
CA GLU A 60 -14.08 -18.79 -5.48
C GLU A 60 -13.27 -19.36 -6.65
N MET A 61 -12.64 -18.52 -7.46
CA MET A 61 -11.82 -18.94 -8.59
C MET A 61 -10.58 -19.71 -8.13
N ALA A 62 -9.89 -19.26 -7.08
CA ALA A 62 -8.74 -19.96 -6.52
C ALA A 62 -9.12 -21.31 -5.90
N ALA A 63 -10.32 -21.43 -5.33
CA ALA A 63 -10.83 -22.70 -4.84
C ALA A 63 -11.13 -23.70 -5.99
N ALA A 64 -11.63 -23.20 -7.11
CA ALA A 64 -11.95 -24.01 -8.30
C ALA A 64 -10.71 -24.37 -9.14
N MET A 65 -9.71 -23.47 -9.18
CA MET A 65 -8.49 -23.61 -9.99
C MET A 65 -7.25 -23.28 -9.12
N PRO A 66 -6.86 -24.15 -8.18
CA PRO A 66 -5.78 -23.87 -7.24
C PRO A 66 -4.40 -24.08 -7.88
N HIS A 67 -3.95 -23.12 -8.68
CA HIS A 67 -2.59 -23.10 -9.23
C HIS A 67 -2.05 -21.67 -9.33
N THR A 68 -0.74 -21.52 -9.48
CA THR A 68 0.00 -20.24 -9.40
C THR A 68 -0.21 -19.30 -10.59
N GLY A 69 -1.11 -19.60 -11.50
CA GLY A 69 -1.35 -18.74 -12.67
C GLY A 69 -2.26 -17.53 -12.40
N GLY A 70 -2.79 -17.37 -11.17
CA GLY A 70 -3.54 -16.21 -10.72
C GLY A 70 -4.59 -15.72 -11.73
N ALA A 71 -4.72 -14.39 -11.83
CA ALA A 71 -5.71 -13.73 -12.70
C ALA A 71 -5.50 -14.06 -14.20
N TYR A 72 -4.26 -14.22 -14.66
CA TYR A 72 -3.97 -14.68 -16.01
C TYR A 72 -4.69 -16.00 -16.34
N SER A 73 -4.61 -16.97 -15.45
CA SER A 73 -5.21 -18.28 -15.65
C SER A 73 -6.72 -18.24 -15.61
N PHE A 74 -7.29 -17.44 -14.72
CA PHE A 74 -8.73 -17.24 -14.63
C PHE A 74 -9.28 -16.60 -15.92
N ALA A 75 -8.63 -15.53 -16.38
CA ALA A 75 -9.00 -14.85 -17.61
C ALA A 75 -8.85 -15.75 -18.85
N ARG A 76 -7.75 -16.50 -18.93
CA ARG A 76 -7.52 -17.44 -20.03
C ARG A 76 -8.57 -18.55 -20.07
N SER A 77 -8.98 -19.05 -18.91
CA SER A 77 -10.01 -20.09 -18.80
C SER A 77 -11.39 -19.59 -19.20
N ALA A 78 -11.74 -18.35 -18.82
CA ALA A 78 -13.05 -17.78 -19.07
C ALA A 78 -13.20 -17.14 -20.46
N MET A 79 -12.15 -16.45 -20.95
CA MET A 79 -12.17 -15.61 -22.15
C MET A 79 -11.22 -16.11 -23.25
N GLY A 80 -10.58 -17.27 -23.04
CA GLY A 80 -9.64 -17.86 -23.99
C GLY A 80 -8.29 -17.13 -24.07
N PRO A 81 -7.47 -17.43 -25.12
CA PRO A 81 -6.07 -16.94 -25.21
C PRO A 81 -5.95 -15.41 -25.19
N TRP A 82 -6.90 -14.70 -25.80
CA TRP A 82 -6.89 -13.23 -25.84
C TRP A 82 -7.16 -12.59 -24.48
N GLY A 83 -8.08 -13.18 -23.69
CA GLY A 83 -8.29 -12.76 -22.30
C GLY A 83 -7.04 -12.96 -21.45
N GLY A 84 -6.40 -14.13 -21.57
CA GLY A 84 -5.13 -14.40 -20.90
C GLY A 84 -4.02 -13.41 -21.30
N LEU A 85 -3.87 -13.13 -22.62
CA LEU A 85 -2.88 -12.16 -23.09
C LEU A 85 -3.11 -10.76 -22.51
N ALA A 86 -4.36 -10.28 -22.57
CA ALA A 86 -4.70 -8.95 -22.06
C ALA A 86 -4.41 -8.82 -20.55
N THR A 87 -4.80 -9.83 -19.77
CA THR A 87 -4.54 -9.87 -18.32
C THR A 87 -3.05 -9.93 -18.01
N GLY A 88 -2.30 -10.83 -18.66
CA GLY A 88 -0.86 -10.95 -18.42
C GLY A 88 -0.06 -9.70 -18.80
N LEU A 89 -0.48 -8.98 -19.86
CA LEU A 89 0.11 -7.68 -20.19
C LEU A 89 -0.23 -6.62 -19.13
N ALA A 90 -1.47 -6.59 -18.64
CA ALA A 90 -1.88 -5.65 -17.58
C ALA A 90 -1.11 -5.91 -16.28
N GLU A 91 -1.00 -7.15 -15.83
CA GLU A 91 -0.20 -7.55 -14.66
C GLU A 91 1.28 -7.17 -14.85
N THR A 92 1.86 -7.39 -16.03
CA THR A 92 3.25 -7.01 -16.29
C THR A 92 3.45 -5.49 -16.17
N ILE A 93 2.53 -4.68 -16.70
CA ILE A 93 2.59 -3.22 -16.59
C ILE A 93 2.43 -2.81 -15.11
N GLU A 94 1.52 -3.43 -14.39
CA GLU A 94 1.29 -3.19 -12.98
C GLU A 94 2.55 -3.43 -12.15
N TYR A 95 3.16 -4.61 -12.26
CA TYR A 95 4.38 -4.95 -11.50
C TYR A 95 5.54 -4.00 -11.79
N VAL A 96 5.79 -3.70 -13.07
CA VAL A 96 6.86 -2.76 -13.44
C VAL A 96 6.58 -1.35 -12.90
N ALA A 97 5.33 -0.88 -13.01
CA ALA A 97 4.96 0.45 -12.54
C ALA A 97 4.98 0.54 -11.01
N THR A 98 4.47 -0.47 -10.31
CA THR A 98 4.44 -0.52 -8.84
C THR A 98 5.86 -0.51 -8.26
N THR A 99 6.75 -1.37 -8.77
CA THR A 99 8.16 -1.37 -8.37
C THR A 99 8.81 0.00 -8.57
N ALA A 100 8.58 0.65 -9.71
CA ALA A 100 9.15 1.97 -9.98
C ALA A 100 8.64 3.03 -9.00
N VAL A 101 7.35 3.00 -8.66
CA VAL A 101 6.73 3.95 -7.71
C VAL A 101 7.20 3.68 -6.28
N VAL A 102 7.31 2.42 -5.86
CA VAL A 102 7.85 2.06 -4.53
C VAL A 102 9.30 2.55 -4.40
N VAL A 103 10.14 2.34 -5.41
CA VAL A 103 11.52 2.86 -5.43
C VAL A 103 11.56 4.38 -5.36
N TYR A 104 10.65 5.07 -6.07
CA TYR A 104 10.56 6.52 -6.04
C TYR A 104 10.25 7.04 -4.62
N PHE A 105 9.19 6.55 -3.98
CA PHE A 105 8.83 6.99 -2.62
C PHE A 105 9.87 6.55 -1.57
N SER A 106 10.41 5.34 -1.69
CA SER A 106 11.49 4.88 -0.81
C SER A 106 12.73 5.79 -0.90
N GLY A 107 13.05 6.26 -2.11
CA GLY A 107 14.12 7.21 -2.33
C GLY A 107 13.87 8.55 -1.64
N GLN A 108 12.63 9.04 -1.66
CA GLN A 108 12.24 10.27 -0.96
C GLN A 108 12.40 10.11 0.56
N TYR A 109 11.81 9.07 1.15
CA TYR A 109 11.97 8.80 2.58
C TYR A 109 13.44 8.64 3.00
N ALA A 110 14.28 8.01 2.15
CA ALA A 110 15.70 7.85 2.42
C ALA A 110 16.45 9.19 2.39
N ASP A 111 16.15 10.03 1.40
CA ASP A 111 16.77 11.35 1.26
C ASP A 111 16.38 12.27 2.41
N SER A 112 15.10 12.36 2.73
CA SER A 112 14.62 13.16 3.84
C SER A 112 15.19 12.70 5.18
N ALA A 113 15.28 11.39 5.41
CA ALA A 113 15.94 10.88 6.61
C ALA A 113 17.43 11.25 6.67
N LEU A 114 18.15 11.15 5.54
CA LEU A 114 19.56 11.53 5.45
C LEU A 114 19.73 13.04 5.70
N GLU A 115 18.92 13.86 5.07
CA GLU A 115 18.96 15.32 5.22
C GLU A 115 18.67 15.75 6.65
N LEU A 116 17.62 15.20 7.28
CA LEU A 116 17.27 15.51 8.66
C LEU A 116 18.34 15.09 9.67
N LEU A 117 19.09 14.02 9.41
CA LEU A 117 20.11 13.51 10.33
C LEU A 117 21.51 14.13 10.08
N THR A 118 21.83 14.46 8.83
CA THR A 118 23.19 14.85 8.45
C THR A 118 23.31 16.22 7.78
N GLY A 119 22.18 16.79 7.36
CA GLY A 119 22.14 18.01 6.55
C GLY A 119 22.55 17.81 5.08
N VAL A 120 22.65 16.56 4.62
CA VAL A 120 23.06 16.22 3.25
C VAL A 120 21.87 15.61 2.51
N SER A 121 21.58 16.12 1.32
CA SER A 121 20.60 15.56 0.37
C SER A 121 21.31 15.06 -0.88
N LEU A 122 20.83 13.98 -1.45
CA LEU A 122 21.35 13.39 -2.69
C LEU A 122 20.33 13.57 -3.83
N PRO A 123 20.80 13.70 -5.09
CA PRO A 123 19.89 13.73 -6.23
C PRO A 123 19.03 12.45 -6.29
N PRO A 124 17.73 12.56 -6.65
CA PRO A 124 16.80 11.40 -6.64
C PRO A 124 17.30 10.18 -7.41
N PHE A 125 17.97 10.38 -8.56
CA PHE A 125 18.50 9.27 -9.37
C PHE A 125 19.55 8.43 -8.63
N VAL A 126 20.30 9.01 -7.68
CA VAL A 126 21.30 8.28 -6.87
C VAL A 126 20.58 7.28 -5.97
N TRP A 127 19.47 7.70 -5.34
CA TRP A 127 18.63 6.82 -4.53
C TRP A 127 18.03 5.70 -5.36
N TRP A 128 17.52 6.00 -6.55
CA TRP A 128 16.97 4.97 -7.45
C TRP A 128 18.03 3.93 -7.82
N LEU A 129 19.24 4.35 -8.17
CA LEU A 129 20.34 3.42 -8.47
C LEU A 129 20.71 2.56 -7.26
N ILE A 130 20.80 3.15 -6.08
CA ILE A 130 21.13 2.41 -4.85
C ILE A 130 20.03 1.38 -4.57
N LEU A 131 18.76 1.79 -4.57
CA LEU A 131 17.63 0.92 -4.24
C LEU A 131 17.48 -0.21 -5.26
N TYR A 132 17.51 0.08 -6.56
CA TYR A 132 17.49 -0.97 -7.58
C TYR A 132 18.69 -1.93 -7.47
N ALA A 133 19.89 -1.43 -7.20
CA ALA A 133 21.06 -2.30 -7.00
C ALA A 133 20.88 -3.22 -5.79
N VAL A 134 20.33 -2.71 -4.70
CA VAL A 134 20.02 -3.50 -3.50
C VAL A 134 18.95 -4.54 -3.80
N PHE A 135 17.85 -4.16 -4.45
CA PHE A 135 16.74 -5.07 -4.80
C PHE A 135 17.20 -6.19 -5.74
N ILE A 136 17.93 -5.85 -6.81
CA ILE A 136 18.47 -6.83 -7.74
C ILE A 136 19.46 -7.78 -7.03
N ALA A 137 20.33 -7.26 -6.17
CA ALA A 137 21.29 -8.08 -5.45
C ALA A 137 20.62 -9.08 -4.50
N LEU A 138 19.55 -8.67 -3.83
CA LEU A 138 18.80 -9.53 -2.90
C LEU A 138 18.01 -10.60 -3.66
N ASN A 139 17.34 -10.24 -4.75
CA ASN A 139 16.67 -11.21 -5.61
C ASN A 139 17.66 -12.22 -6.20
N ALA A 140 18.83 -11.75 -6.67
CA ALA A 140 19.88 -12.62 -7.21
C ALA A 140 20.50 -13.54 -6.15
N ALA A 141 20.53 -13.12 -4.89
CA ALA A 141 20.98 -13.94 -3.77
C ALA A 141 20.00 -15.09 -3.42
N GLY A 142 18.82 -15.12 -4.06
CA GLY A 142 17.82 -16.16 -3.83
C GLY A 142 17.23 -16.07 -2.42
N ALA A 143 17.00 -14.87 -1.92
CA ALA A 143 16.30 -14.63 -0.67
C ALA A 143 14.88 -15.18 -0.81
N ASN A 144 14.69 -16.46 -0.45
CA ASN A 144 13.37 -17.02 -0.26
C ASN A 144 12.73 -16.29 0.91
N ILE A 145 11.88 -15.34 0.61
CA ILE A 145 11.07 -14.66 1.62
C ILE A 145 10.15 -15.73 2.20
N SER A 146 10.41 -16.11 3.44
CA SER A 146 9.53 -17.05 4.14
C SER A 146 8.27 -16.29 4.54
N PHE A 147 7.14 -16.98 4.59
CA PHE A 147 5.89 -16.44 5.16
C PHE A 147 6.08 -15.85 6.57
N ALA A 148 7.05 -16.38 7.33
CA ALA A 148 7.41 -15.83 8.63
C ALA A 148 8.00 -14.40 8.51
N PHE A 149 8.81 -14.16 7.50
CA PHE A 149 9.36 -12.82 7.23
C PHE A 149 8.25 -11.84 6.82
N ALA A 150 7.35 -12.23 5.92
CA ALA A 150 6.20 -11.43 5.53
C ALA A 150 5.31 -11.06 6.74
N ILE A 151 5.08 -12.01 7.67
CA ILE A 151 4.35 -11.72 8.91
C ILE A 151 5.10 -10.68 9.76
N VAL A 152 6.41 -10.81 9.91
CA VAL A 152 7.22 -9.87 10.71
C VAL A 152 7.13 -8.46 10.13
N VAL A 153 7.30 -8.33 8.82
CA VAL A 153 7.17 -7.05 8.10
C VAL A 153 5.79 -6.45 8.29
N SER A 154 4.73 -7.23 8.05
CA SER A 154 3.35 -6.77 8.24
C SER A 154 3.10 -6.26 9.66
N VAL A 155 3.56 -7.01 10.66
CA VAL A 155 3.39 -6.64 12.08
C VAL A 155 4.14 -5.35 12.42
N ILE A 156 5.36 -5.18 11.92
CA ILE A 156 6.14 -3.95 12.15
C ILE A 156 5.48 -2.76 11.45
N SER A 157 5.06 -2.91 10.18
CA SER A 157 4.37 -1.86 9.41
C SER A 157 3.08 -1.41 10.09
N ILE A 158 2.25 -2.37 10.49
CA ILE A 158 1.03 -2.09 11.28
C ILE A 158 1.40 -1.39 12.58
N GLY A 159 2.46 -1.86 13.26
CA GLY A 159 2.96 -1.26 14.50
C GLY A 159 3.32 0.21 14.33
N ILE A 160 4.01 0.58 13.26
CA ILE A 160 4.35 1.98 12.96
C ILE A 160 3.09 2.82 12.74
N ILE A 161 2.12 2.32 11.96
CA ILE A 161 0.86 3.03 11.70
C ILE A 161 0.04 3.19 12.99
N VAL A 162 -0.01 2.15 13.83
CA VAL A 162 -0.69 2.23 15.13
C VAL A 162 0.00 3.21 16.06
N VAL A 163 1.34 3.20 16.13
CA VAL A 163 2.11 4.18 16.91
C VAL A 163 1.83 5.59 16.41
N PHE A 164 1.84 5.79 15.08
CA PHE A 164 1.45 7.06 14.48
C PHE A 164 0.06 7.50 14.94
N GLY A 165 -0.93 6.61 14.83
CA GLY A 165 -2.31 6.91 15.23
C GLY A 165 -2.45 7.27 16.72
N VAL A 166 -1.78 6.52 17.60
CA VAL A 166 -1.77 6.82 19.03
C VAL A 166 -1.11 8.17 19.31
N MET A 167 0.01 8.46 18.66
CA MET A 167 0.71 9.74 18.80
C MET A 167 -0.12 10.91 18.26
N ALA A 168 -0.79 10.74 17.12
CA ALA A 168 -1.67 11.77 16.56
C ALA A 168 -2.78 12.17 17.56
N LEU A 169 -3.38 11.18 18.22
CA LEU A 169 -4.43 11.43 19.21
C LEU A 169 -3.89 11.98 20.56
N ALA A 170 -2.66 11.58 20.94
CA ALA A 170 -2.08 11.97 22.23
C ALA A 170 -1.30 13.30 22.19
N SER A 171 -0.78 13.71 21.04
CA SER A 171 0.07 14.89 20.88
C SER A 171 -0.69 16.22 21.06
N GLY A 172 -2.01 16.21 20.88
CA GLY A 172 -2.84 17.42 20.83
C GLY A 172 -2.66 18.27 19.55
N VAL A 173 -1.92 17.76 18.56
CA VAL A 173 -1.74 18.42 17.24
C VAL A 173 -2.91 18.16 16.32
N PHE A 174 -3.60 17.02 16.50
CA PHE A 174 -4.76 16.65 15.69
C PHE A 174 -5.89 17.68 15.82
N ASP A 175 -6.35 18.21 14.70
CA ASP A 175 -7.49 19.10 14.62
C ASP A 175 -8.50 18.64 13.57
N TRP A 176 -9.75 18.52 13.98
CA TRP A 176 -10.83 18.16 13.05
C TRP A 176 -11.03 19.18 11.93
N GLY A 177 -10.81 20.47 12.22
CA GLY A 177 -10.93 21.55 11.23
C GLY A 177 -9.94 21.42 10.09
N SER A 178 -8.78 20.82 10.35
CA SER A 178 -7.72 20.59 9.36
C SER A 178 -8.14 19.63 8.23
N LEU A 179 -9.15 18.80 8.45
CA LEU A 179 -9.69 17.94 7.38
C LEU A 179 -10.36 18.74 6.26
N TRP A 180 -10.83 19.96 6.53
CA TRP A 180 -11.58 20.83 5.61
C TRP A 180 -10.84 22.11 5.24
N ASN A 181 -9.53 22.15 5.32
CA ASN A 181 -8.76 23.36 5.08
C ASN A 181 -8.50 23.66 3.58
N ILE A 182 -9.02 22.86 2.68
CA ILE A 182 -8.96 23.14 1.22
C ILE A 182 -10.09 24.09 0.86
N ALA A 183 -9.72 25.24 0.26
CA ALA A 183 -10.71 26.22 -0.22
C ALA A 183 -11.50 25.66 -1.41
N PRO A 184 -12.84 25.73 -1.38
CA PRO A 184 -13.66 25.21 -2.47
C PRO A 184 -13.55 26.09 -3.73
N ASP A 185 -13.64 25.45 -4.89
CA ASP A 185 -13.77 26.13 -6.18
C ASP A 185 -15.07 26.95 -6.25
N PRO A 186 -15.13 28.01 -7.06
CA PRO A 186 -16.33 28.82 -7.22
C PRO A 186 -17.58 27.99 -7.55
N GLY A 187 -18.57 28.03 -6.66
CA GLY A 187 -19.83 27.30 -6.81
C GLY A 187 -19.83 25.88 -6.28
N GLN A 188 -18.73 25.42 -5.70
CA GLN A 188 -18.65 24.14 -5.01
C GLN A 188 -18.91 24.28 -3.51
N SER A 189 -19.18 23.16 -2.83
CA SER A 189 -19.38 23.11 -1.39
C SER A 189 -18.07 22.85 -0.65
N GLU A 190 -17.99 23.25 0.63
CA GLU A 190 -16.86 22.88 1.49
C GLU A 190 -16.68 21.36 1.60
N PHE A 191 -17.77 20.60 1.52
CA PHE A 191 -17.77 19.14 1.59
C PHE A 191 -17.13 18.49 0.34
N LEU A 192 -17.28 19.06 -0.86
CA LEU A 192 -16.66 18.58 -2.08
C LEU A 192 -16.05 19.78 -2.81
N PRO A 193 -14.86 20.22 -2.39
CA PRO A 193 -14.26 21.49 -2.85
C PRO A 193 -14.03 21.53 -4.37
N PHE A 194 -13.88 20.40 -5.02
CA PHE A 194 -13.68 20.28 -6.47
C PHE A 194 -14.88 19.64 -7.18
N GLY A 195 -16.03 19.49 -6.49
CA GLY A 195 -17.26 18.93 -7.02
C GLY A 195 -17.30 17.41 -7.11
N VAL A 196 -18.45 16.86 -7.43
CA VAL A 196 -18.70 15.38 -7.41
C VAL A 196 -17.79 14.63 -8.41
N GLY A 197 -17.46 15.24 -9.55
CA GLY A 197 -16.60 14.62 -10.57
C GLY A 197 -15.18 14.32 -10.07
N SER A 198 -14.69 15.06 -9.09
CA SER A 198 -13.36 14.88 -8.51
C SER A 198 -13.18 13.55 -7.78
N ILE A 199 -14.27 12.94 -7.29
CA ILE A 199 -14.25 11.61 -6.68
C ILE A 199 -13.68 10.57 -7.64
N LEU A 200 -14.00 10.66 -8.93
CA LEU A 200 -13.47 9.75 -9.95
C LEU A 200 -11.95 9.91 -10.12
N LEU A 201 -11.43 11.11 -9.92
CA LEU A 201 -9.99 11.37 -9.97
C LEU A 201 -9.25 10.85 -8.73
N ALA A 202 -9.95 10.73 -7.59
CA ALA A 202 -9.40 10.17 -6.37
C ALA A 202 -9.36 8.62 -6.38
N LEU A 203 -10.19 7.94 -7.19
CA LEU A 203 -10.27 6.48 -7.20
C LEU A 203 -8.92 5.79 -7.43
N PRO A 204 -8.06 6.19 -8.40
CA PRO A 204 -6.75 5.57 -8.59
C PRO A 204 -5.84 5.67 -7.35
N PHE A 205 -5.95 6.77 -6.60
CA PHE A 205 -5.17 6.97 -5.38
C PHE A 205 -5.74 6.17 -4.20
N ALA A 206 -7.05 6.01 -4.12
CA ALA A 206 -7.69 5.15 -3.13
C ALA A 206 -7.38 3.66 -3.35
N MET A 207 -7.04 3.25 -4.58
CA MET A 207 -6.59 1.87 -4.87
C MET A 207 -5.31 1.51 -4.12
N TRP A 208 -4.41 2.46 -3.86
CA TRP A 208 -3.14 2.21 -3.17
C TRP A 208 -3.31 1.53 -1.81
N PHE A 209 -4.43 1.72 -1.14
CA PHE A 209 -4.73 1.04 0.13
C PHE A 209 -4.99 -0.47 -0.01
N PHE A 210 -5.18 -0.98 -1.24
CA PHE A 210 -5.62 -2.36 -1.47
C PHE A 210 -4.89 -3.06 -2.61
N LEU A 211 -4.12 -2.33 -3.42
CA LEU A 211 -3.43 -2.83 -4.60
C LEU A 211 -2.42 -3.92 -4.21
N GLY A 212 -2.48 -5.09 -4.87
CA GLY A 212 -1.63 -6.25 -4.61
C GLY A 212 -2.34 -7.37 -3.84
N ILE A 213 -3.52 -7.14 -3.22
CA ILE A 213 -4.25 -8.21 -2.51
C ILE A 213 -4.78 -9.29 -3.48
N GLU A 214 -4.98 -8.94 -4.73
CA GLU A 214 -5.37 -9.82 -5.84
C GLU A 214 -4.30 -10.86 -6.19
N GLU A 215 -3.07 -10.67 -5.78
CA GLU A 215 -1.94 -11.58 -6.02
C GLU A 215 -1.95 -12.80 -5.09
N LEU A 216 -2.74 -12.76 -4.02
CA LEU A 216 -2.82 -13.85 -3.04
C LEU A 216 -3.01 -15.26 -3.66
N PRO A 217 -3.76 -15.46 -4.76
CA PRO A 217 -3.85 -16.76 -5.44
C PRO A 217 -2.52 -17.29 -6.00
N LEU A 218 -1.53 -16.44 -6.26
CA LEU A 218 -0.21 -16.85 -6.73
C LEU A 218 0.47 -17.77 -5.71
N ALA A 219 0.17 -17.61 -4.42
CA ALA A 219 0.64 -18.47 -3.34
C ALA A 219 -0.20 -19.76 -3.14
N ALA A 220 -1.12 -20.08 -4.07
CA ALA A 220 -2.05 -21.20 -3.91
C ALA A 220 -1.33 -22.56 -3.76
N GLU A 221 -0.23 -22.80 -4.50
CA GLU A 221 0.52 -24.06 -4.43
C GLU A 221 1.28 -24.23 -3.13
N GLU A 222 1.58 -23.15 -2.43
CA GLU A 222 2.26 -23.16 -1.12
C GLU A 222 1.29 -23.27 0.05
N SER A 223 -0.01 -23.07 -0.19
CA SER A 223 -1.05 -23.15 0.84
C SER A 223 -1.33 -24.60 1.25
N HIS A 224 -1.57 -24.81 2.55
CA HIS A 224 -2.01 -26.11 3.05
C HIS A 224 -3.38 -26.52 2.49
N ASN A 225 -4.33 -25.57 2.43
CA ASN A 225 -5.66 -25.77 1.88
C ASN A 225 -6.12 -24.49 1.15
N PRO A 226 -5.73 -24.31 -0.15
CA PRO A 226 -6.02 -23.10 -0.92
C PRO A 226 -7.49 -22.70 -0.91
N ALA A 227 -8.40 -23.65 -1.08
CA ALA A 227 -9.84 -23.40 -1.11
C ALA A 227 -10.41 -22.77 0.18
N ARG A 228 -9.75 -22.96 1.30
CA ARG A 228 -10.15 -22.44 2.61
C ARG A 228 -9.29 -21.27 3.06
N ASP A 229 -7.98 -21.40 2.88
CA ASP A 229 -6.99 -20.52 3.50
C ASP A 229 -6.86 -19.19 2.73
N ILE A 230 -6.93 -19.22 1.38
CA ILE A 230 -6.86 -18.00 0.55
C ILE A 230 -8.05 -17.05 0.83
N PRO A 231 -9.32 -17.48 0.77
CA PRO A 231 -10.44 -16.57 1.06
C PRO A 231 -10.38 -15.98 2.47
N ARG A 232 -9.98 -16.79 3.46
CA ARG A 232 -9.86 -16.34 4.85
C ARG A 232 -8.73 -15.34 5.04
N ALA A 233 -7.56 -15.63 4.50
CA ALA A 233 -6.42 -14.73 4.55
C ALA A 233 -6.74 -13.39 3.88
N GLY A 234 -7.36 -13.41 2.71
CA GLY A 234 -7.79 -12.21 2.00
C GLY A 234 -8.79 -11.37 2.78
N LEU A 235 -9.74 -11.98 3.48
CA LEU A 235 -10.70 -11.25 4.34
C LEU A 235 -10.01 -10.61 5.55
N TRP A 236 -9.10 -11.32 6.22
CA TRP A 236 -8.34 -10.76 7.34
C TRP A 236 -7.38 -9.66 6.90
N ALA A 237 -6.65 -9.87 5.80
CA ALA A 237 -5.74 -8.87 5.24
C ALA A 237 -6.50 -7.58 4.91
N ARG A 238 -7.65 -7.69 4.27
CA ARG A 238 -8.48 -6.54 3.95
C ARG A 238 -8.99 -5.81 5.19
N GLY A 239 -9.48 -6.54 6.19
CA GLY A 239 -9.89 -5.91 7.47
C GLY A 239 -8.76 -5.11 8.10
N THR A 240 -7.53 -5.65 8.07
CA THR A 240 -6.32 -4.96 8.52
C THR A 240 -6.07 -3.68 7.72
N LEU A 241 -6.05 -3.77 6.37
CA LEU A 241 -5.78 -2.65 5.47
C LEU A 241 -6.85 -1.54 5.53
N ILE A 242 -8.11 -1.89 5.76
CA ILE A 242 -9.16 -0.89 6.00
C ILE A 242 -8.87 -0.10 7.28
N ILE A 243 -8.47 -0.79 8.35
CA ILE A 243 -8.17 -0.13 9.62
C ILE A 243 -6.93 0.76 9.50
N THR A 244 -5.84 0.26 8.92
CA THR A 244 -4.61 1.03 8.74
C THR A 244 -4.82 2.20 7.79
N GLY A 245 -5.51 2.00 6.67
CA GLY A 245 -5.87 3.05 5.72
C GLY A 245 -6.73 4.15 6.37
N LEU A 246 -7.72 3.79 7.20
CA LEU A 246 -8.51 4.78 7.94
C LEU A 246 -7.65 5.55 8.96
N ILE A 247 -6.72 4.88 9.64
CA ILE A 247 -5.79 5.55 10.57
C ILE A 247 -5.01 6.64 9.82
N VAL A 248 -4.36 6.31 8.70
CA VAL A 248 -3.57 7.29 7.97
C VAL A 248 -4.45 8.34 7.30
N LEU A 249 -5.57 7.96 6.69
CA LEU A 249 -6.47 8.91 6.03
C LEU A 249 -7.01 9.97 7.00
N PHE A 250 -7.50 9.57 8.17
CA PHE A 250 -8.08 10.51 9.14
C PHE A 250 -7.01 11.21 9.98
N LEU A 251 -6.10 10.44 10.57
CA LEU A 251 -5.22 11.00 11.59
C LEU A 251 -4.05 11.75 10.98
N ASN A 252 -3.51 11.29 9.85
CA ASN A 252 -2.45 12.04 9.17
C ASN A 252 -2.99 13.35 8.59
N THR A 253 -4.15 13.29 7.93
CA THR A 253 -4.80 14.50 7.41
C THR A 253 -5.21 15.47 8.53
N GLY A 254 -5.66 14.96 9.67
CA GLY A 254 -6.01 15.80 10.81
C GLY A 254 -4.81 16.43 11.54
N VAL A 255 -3.60 15.83 11.39
CA VAL A 255 -2.34 16.38 11.94
C VAL A 255 -1.74 17.43 11.00
N LEU A 256 -1.70 17.16 9.69
CA LEU A 256 -1.07 18.05 8.71
C LEU A 256 -2.04 19.06 8.08
N GLY A 257 -3.31 18.70 7.97
CA GLY A 257 -4.28 19.38 7.14
C GLY A 257 -4.39 18.74 5.74
N ALA A 258 -5.59 18.84 5.15
CA ALA A 258 -5.90 18.23 3.85
C ALA A 258 -5.04 18.82 2.72
N GLU A 259 -4.80 20.13 2.73
CA GLU A 259 -3.99 20.81 1.70
C GLU A 259 -2.55 20.32 1.70
N GLU A 260 -1.89 20.26 2.86
CA GLU A 260 -0.50 19.82 3.00
C GLU A 260 -0.38 18.31 2.74
N THR A 261 -1.30 17.52 3.30
CA THR A 261 -1.33 16.07 3.07
C THR A 261 -1.46 15.77 1.57
N GLY A 262 -2.35 16.45 0.86
CA GLY A 262 -2.57 16.25 -0.59
C GLY A 262 -1.37 16.56 -1.47
N GLY A 263 -0.43 17.38 -1.02
CA GLY A 263 0.80 17.76 -1.73
C GLY A 263 2.07 17.04 -1.28
N SER A 264 2.04 16.32 -0.15
CA SER A 264 3.23 15.70 0.42
C SER A 264 3.69 14.46 -0.38
N LEU A 265 5.00 14.29 -0.51
CA LEU A 265 5.61 13.06 -1.02
C LEU A 265 5.82 12.01 0.08
N GLU A 266 5.81 12.44 1.34
CA GLU A 266 6.14 11.65 2.52
C GLU A 266 5.14 11.93 3.65
N PRO A 267 3.83 11.74 3.43
CA PRO A 267 2.80 12.22 4.36
C PRO A 267 2.96 11.66 5.79
N LEU A 268 3.42 10.41 5.92
CA LEU A 268 3.63 9.82 7.24
C LEU A 268 4.83 10.42 7.97
N LEU A 269 5.94 10.72 7.27
CA LEU A 269 7.10 11.39 7.84
C LEU A 269 6.74 12.81 8.27
N ASP A 270 6.05 13.56 7.42
CA ASP A 270 5.62 14.92 7.72
C ASP A 270 4.68 14.96 8.93
N GLY A 271 3.77 13.98 9.02
CA GLY A 271 2.92 13.82 10.20
C GLY A 271 3.72 13.54 11.48
N PHE A 272 4.73 12.69 11.44
CA PHE A 272 5.63 12.48 12.58
C PHE A 272 6.41 13.76 12.92
N ARG A 273 6.91 14.48 11.92
CA ARG A 273 7.63 15.75 12.13
C ARG A 273 6.78 16.78 12.86
N ALA A 274 5.53 16.92 12.47
CA ALA A 274 4.58 17.81 13.13
C ALA A 274 4.35 17.46 14.61
N MET A 275 4.46 16.19 14.98
CA MET A 275 4.21 15.73 16.36
C MET A 275 5.45 15.70 17.25
N VAL A 276 6.61 15.26 16.72
CA VAL A 276 7.80 14.94 17.54
C VAL A 276 9.08 15.65 17.08
N GLY A 277 9.00 16.43 16.02
CA GLY A 277 10.14 17.14 15.43
C GLY A 277 11.05 16.27 14.56
N ASP A 278 12.02 16.91 13.91
CA ASP A 278 12.80 16.37 12.80
C ASP A 278 13.61 15.12 13.14
N GLN A 279 14.37 15.13 14.23
CA GLN A 279 15.27 14.01 14.54
C GLN A 279 14.54 12.71 14.88
N ALA A 280 13.46 12.79 15.66
CA ALA A 280 12.67 11.62 16.02
C ALA A 280 11.90 11.09 14.79
N ALA A 281 11.38 11.99 13.97
CA ALA A 281 10.70 11.64 12.73
C ALA A 281 11.65 10.93 11.74
N ALA A 282 12.88 11.40 11.58
CA ALA A 282 13.88 10.79 10.74
C ALA A 282 14.20 9.34 11.16
N LEU A 283 14.31 9.06 12.44
CA LEU A 283 14.53 7.70 12.95
C LEU A 283 13.33 6.79 12.67
N LEU A 284 12.11 7.30 12.82
CA LEU A 284 10.88 6.56 12.49
C LEU A 284 10.75 6.29 10.99
N SER A 285 11.18 7.24 10.13
CA SER A 285 11.17 7.06 8.67
C SER A 285 12.20 6.05 8.18
N LEU A 286 13.35 5.91 8.85
CA LEU A 286 14.30 4.84 8.55
C LEU A 286 13.71 3.44 8.81
N LEU A 287 12.89 3.30 9.85
CA LEU A 287 12.15 2.06 10.05
C LEU A 287 11.12 1.82 8.93
N ALA A 288 10.41 2.87 8.50
CA ALA A 288 9.47 2.80 7.39
C ALA A 288 10.18 2.43 6.08
N LEU A 289 11.37 2.97 5.81
CA LEU A 289 12.16 2.66 4.63
C LEU A 289 12.53 1.16 4.56
N CYS A 290 12.94 0.57 5.68
CA CYS A 290 13.22 -0.86 5.74
C CYS A 290 12.01 -1.73 5.38
N LEU A 291 10.80 -1.23 5.63
CA LEU A 291 9.55 -1.93 5.40
C LEU A 291 9.02 -1.75 3.98
N LEU A 292 9.18 -0.57 3.38
CA LEU A 292 8.90 -0.34 1.96
C LEU A 292 9.72 -1.28 1.07
N TYR A 293 10.99 -1.47 1.41
CA TYR A 293 11.88 -2.41 0.76
C TYR A 293 11.36 -3.86 0.78
N THR A 294 10.80 -4.30 1.89
CA THR A 294 10.37 -5.69 2.07
C THR A 294 9.05 -6.01 1.39
N SER A 295 8.19 -5.01 1.15
CA SER A 295 6.99 -5.12 0.33
C SER A 295 7.34 -5.49 -1.12
N ASP A 296 8.28 -4.77 -1.73
CA ASP A 296 8.74 -5.01 -3.10
C ASP A 296 9.36 -6.40 -3.28
N ALA A 297 10.13 -6.86 -2.29
CA ALA A 297 10.72 -8.20 -2.30
C ALA A 297 9.70 -9.33 -2.08
N ALA A 298 8.52 -9.05 -1.54
CA ALA A 298 7.43 -10.02 -1.44
C ALA A 298 6.73 -10.24 -2.81
N ASP A 299 6.52 -9.16 -3.58
CA ASP A 299 5.93 -9.22 -4.91
C ASP A 299 6.80 -10.01 -5.89
N ASP A 300 8.13 -9.83 -5.84
CA ASP A 300 9.07 -10.55 -6.70
C ASP A 300 9.25 -12.05 -6.36
N SER A 301 8.75 -12.52 -5.22
CA SER A 301 8.85 -13.91 -4.78
C SER A 301 7.66 -14.79 -5.22
N LEU A 302 6.60 -14.18 -5.76
CA LEU A 302 5.40 -14.83 -6.27
C LEU A 302 5.48 -15.03 -7.77
#